data_728d5de77abca610b9b54f264c73da3c
#
_entry.id   728d5de77abca610b9b54f264c73da3c
#
_cell.length_a   1.000
_cell.length_b   1.000
_cell.length_c   1.000
_cell.angle_alpha   90.00
_cell.angle_beta   90.00
_cell.angle_gamma   90.00
#
_symmetry.space_group_name_H-M   'P 1'
#
loop_
_entity.id
_entity.type
_entity.pdbx_description
1 polymer ?
#
loop_
_entity_poly.entity_id
_entity_poly.type
_entity_poly.pdbx_seq_one_letter_code
_entity_poly.pdbx_strand_id
1 'polypeptide(L)'
;MAERVDVPFDLAWEACGLVIRYSGNLMASDVLACHERIAADPRFDDLRFAIVDARSVQALTATSAEIELIEAFLQGPAMTNPAISAVFVATEPSVLAALGTYNAISDRAYRITVCDSLTEARAQLGARPAQPRSS
;
A
#
# COMPACT_ATOMS: atom_id res chain seq x y z
N MET A 1 23.41 0.25 17.95
CA MET A 1 22.88 0.26 17.65
C MET A 1 21.94 0.33 17.60
N ALA A 2 21.83 0.63 17.44
CA ALA A 2 20.75 0.69 17.68
C ALA A 2 19.93 0.40 16.74
N GLU A 3 19.56 -0.39 16.68
CA GLU A 3 18.80 -0.69 15.79
C GLU A 3 17.56 -0.04 15.90
N ARG A 4 16.85 0.13 14.94
CA ARG A 4 15.63 0.69 14.90
C ARG A 4 14.69 -0.17 15.58
N VAL A 5 14.21 0.19 16.66
CA VAL A 5 13.26 -0.55 17.37
C VAL A 5 11.93 -0.44 16.75
N ASP A 6 11.61 0.76 16.25
CA ASP A 6 10.34 0.98 15.62
C ASP A 6 10.51 0.98 14.15
N VAL A 7 9.75 0.21 13.45
CA VAL A 7 9.69 0.36 12.01
C VAL A 7 8.60 1.36 11.68
N PRO A 8 8.69 2.07 10.57
CA PRO A 8 7.71 3.11 10.25
C PRO A 8 6.44 2.58 9.62
N PHE A 9 6.14 1.33 9.82
CA PHE A 9 4.87 0.79 9.34
C PHE A 9 4.32 -0.22 10.33
N ASP A 10 3.01 -0.38 10.28
CA ASP A 10 2.28 -1.30 11.13
C ASP A 10 1.22 -1.98 10.27
N LEU A 11 1.01 -3.26 10.47
CA LEU A 11 0.07 -4.04 9.66
C LEU A 11 -1.06 -4.53 10.54
N ALA A 12 -2.29 -4.23 10.15
CA ALA A 12 -3.47 -4.71 10.84
C ALA A 12 -4.29 -5.54 9.87
N TRP A 13 -4.28 -6.84 10.07
CA TRP A 13 -4.97 -7.77 9.19
C TRP A 13 -6.46 -7.86 9.56
N GLU A 14 -7.30 -7.91 8.55
CA GLU A 14 -8.74 -8.07 8.71
C GLU A 14 -9.18 -9.24 7.85
N ALA A 15 -10.44 -9.59 7.91
CA ALA A 15 -10.94 -10.64 7.04
C ALA A 15 -10.82 -10.17 5.59
N CYS A 16 -10.01 -10.86 4.82
CA CYS A 16 -9.76 -10.57 3.42
C CYS A 16 -9.18 -9.18 3.18
N GLY A 17 -8.62 -8.55 4.21
CA GLY A 17 -8.12 -7.18 4.06
C GLY A 17 -6.94 -6.89 4.95
N LEU A 18 -6.32 -5.75 4.68
CA LEU A 18 -5.14 -5.31 5.41
C LEU A 18 -5.15 -3.80 5.48
N VAL A 19 -4.88 -3.27 6.66
CA VAL A 19 -4.63 -1.84 6.81
C VAL A 19 -3.14 -1.69 7.13
N ILE A 20 -2.45 -0.94 6.27
CA ILE A 20 -1.04 -0.63 6.45
C ILE A 20 -0.97 0.79 6.95
N ARG A 21 -0.31 1.01 8.09
CA ARG A 21 -0.11 2.36 8.59
C ARG A 21 1.35 2.71 8.49
N TYR A 22 1.63 3.78 7.80
CA TYR A 22 2.97 4.35 7.74
C TYR A 22 3.04 5.58 8.61
N SER A 23 4.21 5.87 9.16
CA SER A 23 4.39 7.04 10.02
C SER A 23 5.80 7.58 9.92
N GLY A 24 5.95 8.85 10.28
CA GLY A 24 7.24 9.49 10.41
C GLY A 24 7.93 9.77 9.08
N ASN A 25 9.24 9.71 9.10
CA ASN A 25 10.03 9.92 7.89
C ASN A 25 10.22 8.58 7.21
N LEU A 26 9.52 8.39 6.13
CA LEU A 26 9.45 7.11 5.45
C LEU A 26 10.43 7.09 4.28
N MET A 27 11.12 5.99 4.12
CA MET A 27 12.06 5.82 3.01
C MET A 27 11.57 4.72 2.10
N ALA A 28 12.05 4.74 0.86
CA ALA A 28 11.66 3.71 -0.11
C ALA A 28 11.98 2.31 0.40
N SER A 29 13.10 2.15 1.10
CA SER A 29 13.46 0.84 1.65
C SER A 29 12.46 0.35 2.69
N ASP A 30 11.83 1.27 3.43
CA ASP A 30 10.79 0.89 4.39
C ASP A 30 9.56 0.37 3.67
N VAL A 31 9.19 1.02 2.58
CA VAL A 31 8.04 0.61 1.78
C VAL A 31 8.29 -0.77 1.19
N LEU A 32 9.48 -0.98 0.65
CA LEU A 32 9.82 -2.27 0.06
C LEU A 32 9.81 -3.38 1.11
N ALA A 33 10.39 -3.11 2.29
CA ALA A 33 10.39 -4.07 3.38
C ALA A 33 8.97 -4.43 3.81
N CYS A 34 8.08 -3.45 3.84
CA CYS A 34 6.68 -3.67 4.18
C CYS A 34 6.04 -4.63 3.18
N HIS A 35 6.23 -4.36 1.89
CA HIS A 35 5.63 -5.21 0.86
C HIS A 35 6.24 -6.61 0.84
N GLU A 36 7.52 -6.74 1.14
CA GLU A 36 8.12 -8.06 1.25
C GLU A 36 7.48 -8.87 2.37
N ARG A 37 7.22 -8.21 3.50
CA ARG A 37 6.60 -8.89 4.61
C ARG A 37 5.16 -9.31 4.28
N ILE A 38 4.42 -8.45 3.61
CA ILE A 38 3.04 -8.76 3.23
C ILE A 38 3.00 -9.93 2.27
N ALA A 39 3.86 -9.91 1.26
CA ALA A 39 3.86 -10.95 0.25
C ALA A 39 4.27 -12.32 0.81
N ALA A 40 5.04 -12.32 1.89
CA ALA A 40 5.48 -13.56 2.52
C ALA A 40 4.47 -14.12 3.52
N ASP A 41 3.42 -13.37 3.84
CA ASP A 41 2.44 -13.80 4.84
C ASP A 41 1.42 -14.73 4.19
N PRO A 42 1.08 -15.85 4.83
CA PRO A 42 0.10 -16.78 4.23
C PRO A 42 -1.25 -16.14 3.95
N ARG A 43 -1.62 -15.07 4.67
CA ARG A 43 -2.90 -14.41 4.45
C ARG A 43 -2.92 -13.58 3.17
N PHE A 44 -1.77 -13.39 2.54
CA PHE A 44 -1.71 -12.59 1.31
C PHE A 44 -2.64 -13.15 0.23
N ASP A 45 -2.73 -14.47 0.11
CA ASP A 45 -3.53 -15.06 -0.95
C ASP A 45 -5.02 -14.79 -0.80
N ASP A 46 -5.45 -14.48 0.42
CA ASP A 46 -6.86 -14.21 0.67
C ASP A 46 -7.19 -12.72 0.65
N LEU A 47 -6.21 -11.86 0.44
CA LEU A 47 -6.46 -10.43 0.45
C LEU A 47 -7.32 -10.02 -0.75
N ARG A 48 -8.27 -9.16 -0.50
CA ARG A 48 -9.08 -8.55 -1.54
C ARG A 48 -9.00 -7.03 -1.51
N PHE A 49 -8.52 -6.47 -0.39
CA PHE A 49 -8.28 -5.03 -0.34
C PHE A 49 -7.11 -4.71 0.57
N ALA A 50 -6.51 -3.57 0.34
CA ALA A 50 -5.50 -3.01 1.22
C ALA A 50 -5.76 -1.51 1.32
N ILE A 51 -5.81 -1.00 2.55
CA ILE A 51 -5.90 0.42 2.80
C ILE A 51 -4.56 0.84 3.34
N VAL A 52 -3.93 1.81 2.71
CA VAL A 52 -2.66 2.34 3.20
C VAL A 52 -2.93 3.68 3.84
N ASP A 53 -2.79 3.73 5.16
CA ASP A 53 -3.02 4.96 5.91
C ASP A 53 -1.69 5.67 6.07
N ALA A 54 -1.48 6.69 5.28
CA ALA A 54 -0.24 7.47 5.30
C ALA A 54 -0.44 8.84 5.95
N ARG A 55 -1.51 9.01 6.72
CA ARG A 55 -1.80 10.32 7.34
C ARG A 55 -0.74 10.74 8.35
N SER A 56 -0.03 9.79 8.95
CA SER A 56 1.00 10.10 9.93
C SER A 56 2.40 10.21 9.34
N VAL A 57 2.53 10.11 8.03
CA VAL A 57 3.81 10.29 7.36
C VAL A 57 4.14 11.77 7.34
N GLN A 58 5.35 12.09 7.80
CA GLN A 58 5.83 13.48 7.78
C GLN A 58 6.51 13.79 6.46
N ALA A 59 7.19 12.83 5.91
CA ALA A 59 7.82 12.97 4.60
C ALA A 59 8.16 11.59 4.05
N LEU A 60 8.05 11.43 2.76
CA LEU A 60 8.51 10.23 2.08
C LEU A 60 9.68 10.62 1.18
N THR A 61 10.81 9.95 1.40
CA THR A 61 12.00 10.16 0.59
C THR A 61 12.17 8.96 -0.32
N ALA A 62 11.98 9.18 -1.62
CA ALA A 62 12.13 8.11 -2.61
C ALA A 62 12.50 8.75 -3.95
N THR A 63 13.53 8.23 -4.56
CA THR A 63 13.90 8.66 -5.92
C THR A 63 13.00 7.95 -6.92
N SER A 64 12.97 8.45 -8.15
CA SER A 64 12.23 7.80 -9.22
C SER A 64 12.71 6.37 -9.43
N ALA A 65 14.02 6.15 -9.36
CA ALA A 65 14.57 4.81 -9.52
C ALA A 65 14.10 3.88 -8.42
N GLU A 66 13.99 4.39 -7.19
CA GLU A 66 13.50 3.58 -6.08
C GLU A 66 12.02 3.24 -6.25
N ILE A 67 11.24 4.19 -6.76
CA ILE A 67 9.82 3.92 -7.03
C ILE A 67 9.70 2.87 -8.12
N GLU A 68 10.56 2.90 -9.12
CA GLU A 68 10.59 1.87 -10.16
C GLU A 68 10.89 0.50 -9.57
N LEU A 69 11.80 0.43 -8.59
CA LEU A 69 12.10 -0.83 -7.93
C LEU A 69 10.90 -1.37 -7.16
N ILE A 70 10.18 -0.49 -6.49
CA ILE A 70 8.98 -0.91 -5.77
C ILE A 70 7.94 -1.44 -6.75
N GLU A 71 7.74 -0.74 -7.85
CA GLU A 71 6.77 -1.16 -8.86
C GLU A 71 7.17 -2.52 -9.44
N ALA A 72 8.46 -2.69 -9.72
CA ALA A 72 8.96 -3.96 -10.27
C ALA A 72 8.75 -5.09 -9.28
N PHE A 73 9.00 -4.84 -7.99
CA PHE A 73 8.75 -5.84 -6.98
C PHE A 73 7.29 -6.24 -6.94
N LEU A 74 6.39 -5.25 -7.01
CA LEU A 74 4.96 -5.52 -6.87
C LEU A 74 4.36 -6.27 -8.06
N GLN A 75 5.05 -6.35 -9.16
CA GLN A 75 4.55 -7.12 -10.30
C GLN A 75 4.37 -8.60 -9.95
N GLY A 76 5.28 -9.16 -9.14
CA GLY A 76 5.15 -10.55 -8.71
C GLY A 76 3.91 -10.80 -7.86
N PRO A 77 3.74 -10.06 -6.76
CA PRO A 77 2.52 -10.18 -5.96
C PRO A 77 1.24 -9.93 -6.77
N ALA A 78 1.27 -8.99 -7.70
CA ALA A 78 0.09 -8.68 -8.51
C ALA A 78 -0.26 -9.85 -9.44
N MET A 79 0.73 -10.60 -9.92
CA MET A 79 0.46 -11.79 -10.70
C MET A 79 -0.10 -12.90 -9.82
N THR A 80 0.39 -13.01 -8.60
CA THR A 80 -0.06 -14.07 -7.68
C THR A 80 -1.46 -13.78 -7.17
N ASN A 81 -1.75 -12.54 -6.85
CA ASN A 81 -3.07 -12.15 -6.35
C ASN A 81 -3.48 -10.82 -6.98
N PRO A 82 -4.08 -10.86 -8.18
CA PRO A 82 -4.49 -9.64 -8.87
C PRO A 82 -5.79 -9.04 -8.35
N ALA A 83 -6.43 -9.68 -7.36
CA ALA A 83 -7.75 -9.25 -6.93
C ALA A 83 -7.73 -8.14 -5.88
N ILE A 84 -6.56 -7.70 -5.45
CA ILE A 84 -6.46 -6.72 -4.37
C ILE A 84 -6.75 -5.32 -4.90
N SER A 85 -7.67 -4.62 -4.22
CA SER A 85 -7.90 -3.21 -4.48
C SER A 85 -7.15 -2.40 -3.45
N ALA A 86 -6.32 -1.47 -3.89
CA ALA A 86 -5.47 -0.68 -2.99
C ALA A 86 -5.91 0.77 -2.98
N VAL A 87 -6.12 1.30 -1.78
CA VAL A 87 -6.52 2.69 -1.59
C VAL A 87 -5.57 3.33 -0.58
N PHE A 88 -5.00 4.47 -0.95
CA PHE A 88 -4.15 5.23 -0.03
C PHE A 88 -4.94 6.38 0.57
N VAL A 89 -4.74 6.58 1.87
CA VAL A 89 -5.25 7.76 2.55
C VAL A 89 -4.05 8.65 2.81
N ALA A 90 -3.94 9.73 2.07
CA ALA A 90 -2.74 10.56 2.09
C ALA A 90 -3.04 12.00 1.73
N THR A 91 -2.35 12.93 2.40
CA THR A 91 -2.42 14.34 2.07
C THR A 91 -1.02 14.95 2.00
N GLU A 92 -0.01 14.25 2.49
CA GLU A 92 1.36 14.76 2.51
C GLU A 92 1.89 14.86 1.06
N PRO A 93 2.39 16.04 0.63
CA PRO A 93 2.78 16.23 -0.77
C PRO A 93 3.82 15.25 -1.28
N SER A 94 4.80 14.87 -0.46
CA SER A 94 5.83 13.93 -0.93
C SER A 94 5.25 12.55 -1.17
N VAL A 95 4.25 12.15 -0.39
CA VAL A 95 3.56 10.89 -0.60
C VAL A 95 2.74 10.95 -1.89
N LEU A 96 2.01 12.05 -2.07
CA LEU A 96 1.19 12.20 -3.26
C LEU A 96 2.04 12.23 -4.53
N ALA A 97 3.20 12.87 -4.47
CA ALA A 97 4.10 12.92 -5.62
C ALA A 97 4.63 11.51 -5.95
N ALA A 98 4.98 10.74 -4.93
CA ALA A 98 5.47 9.38 -5.15
C ALA A 98 4.38 8.49 -5.74
N LEU A 99 3.15 8.64 -5.27
CA LEU A 99 2.03 7.88 -5.81
C LEU A 99 1.75 8.24 -7.25
N GLY A 100 1.87 9.52 -7.59
CA GLY A 100 1.73 9.97 -8.98
C GLY A 100 2.77 9.32 -9.88
N THR A 101 4.03 9.30 -9.42
CA THR A 101 5.10 8.67 -10.18
C THR A 101 4.84 7.18 -10.35
N TYR A 102 4.45 6.52 -9.25
CA TYR A 102 4.16 5.09 -9.30
C TYR A 102 3.05 4.78 -10.30
N ASN A 103 1.93 5.51 -10.22
CA ASN A 103 0.81 5.23 -11.10
C ASN A 103 1.14 5.54 -12.56
N ALA A 104 2.02 6.50 -12.81
CA ALA A 104 2.41 6.83 -14.16
C ALA A 104 3.23 5.72 -14.81
N ILE A 105 4.02 5.00 -14.03
CA ILE A 105 4.89 3.95 -14.58
C ILE A 105 4.31 2.57 -14.40
N SER A 106 3.33 2.41 -13.52
CA SER A 106 2.80 1.08 -13.20
C SER A 106 2.00 0.54 -14.37
N ASP A 107 2.34 -0.67 -14.78
CA ASP A 107 1.72 -1.30 -15.91
C ASP A 107 1.18 -2.66 -15.51
N ARG A 108 1.90 -3.38 -14.67
CA ARG A 108 1.53 -4.73 -14.29
C ARG A 108 1.36 -4.91 -12.80
N ALA A 109 1.65 -3.87 -12.02
CA ALA A 109 1.46 -3.93 -10.59
C ALA A 109 0.10 -3.35 -10.25
N TYR A 110 -0.20 -3.22 -8.96
CA TYR A 110 -1.49 -2.75 -8.52
C TYR A 110 -1.68 -1.27 -8.86
N ARG A 111 -2.89 -0.93 -9.29
CA ARG A 111 -3.25 0.45 -9.42
C ARG A 111 -3.68 0.96 -8.07
N ILE A 112 -3.34 2.21 -7.77
CA ILE A 112 -3.59 2.79 -6.47
C ILE A 112 -4.50 4.00 -6.64
N THR A 113 -5.58 4.05 -5.86
CA THR A 113 -6.41 5.24 -5.79
C THR A 113 -6.10 5.95 -4.48
N VAL A 114 -6.40 7.25 -4.43
CA VAL A 114 -6.05 8.08 -3.29
C VAL A 114 -7.28 8.81 -2.80
N CYS A 115 -7.43 8.88 -1.48
CA CYS A 115 -8.47 9.69 -0.87
C CYS A 115 -7.89 10.33 0.39
N ASP A 116 -8.68 11.12 1.10
CA ASP A 116 -8.15 11.89 2.22
C ASP A 116 -8.69 11.47 3.58
N SER A 117 -9.49 10.41 3.64
CA SER A 117 -9.97 9.91 4.93
C SER A 117 -10.15 8.41 4.91
N LEU A 118 -10.06 7.78 6.08
CA LEU A 118 -10.33 6.36 6.19
C LEU A 118 -11.77 6.03 5.86
N THR A 119 -12.69 6.92 6.23
CA THR A 119 -14.10 6.71 5.94
C THR A 119 -14.32 6.63 4.44
N GLU A 120 -13.69 7.52 3.69
CA GLU A 120 -13.82 7.51 2.26
C GLU A 120 -13.17 6.27 1.65
N ALA A 121 -12.03 5.86 2.17
CA ALA A 121 -11.35 4.67 1.68
C ALA A 121 -12.25 3.44 1.83
N ARG A 122 -12.88 3.30 2.98
CA ARG A 122 -13.77 2.18 3.22
C ARG A 122 -15.01 2.27 2.36
N ALA A 123 -15.52 3.48 2.14
CA ALA A 123 -16.69 3.65 1.28
C ALA A 123 -16.37 3.27 -0.17
N GLN A 124 -15.20 3.64 -0.64
CA GLN A 124 -14.80 3.26 -2.01
C GLN A 124 -14.75 1.75 -2.15
N LEU A 125 -14.20 1.05 -1.16
CA LEU A 125 -14.10 -0.39 -1.22
C LEU A 125 -15.47 -1.04 -1.13
N GLY A 126 -16.34 -0.52 -0.29
CA GLY A 126 -17.69 -1.06 -0.14
C GLY A 126 -18.57 -0.81 -1.33
N ALA A 127 -18.26 0.20 -2.12
CA ALA A 127 -19.05 0.51 -3.31
C ALA A 127 -18.64 -0.32 -4.52
N ARG A 128 -17.58 -1.14 -4.41
CA ARG A 128 -17.19 -1.90 -5.55
C ARG A 128 -18.18 -2.92 -5.85
N PRO A 129 -18.40 -3.11 -7.03
CA PRO A 129 -19.36 -4.05 -7.39
C PRO A 129 -18.94 -5.35 -6.93
N ALA A 130 -19.62 -5.85 -6.58
CA ALA A 130 -19.30 -6.97 -6.36
C ALA A 130 -18.64 -7.77 -5.92
N GLN A 131 -18.47 -7.79 -5.20
CA GLN A 131 -17.98 -8.63 -4.63
C GLN A 131 -18.92 -9.51 -4.40
N PRO A 132 -18.98 -10.31 -4.86
CA PRO A 132 -19.96 -11.21 -4.73
C PRO A 132 -19.97 -11.70 -3.42
N ARG A 133 -20.25 -11.73 -2.89
CA ARG A 133 -20.24 -12.06 -1.85
C ARG A 133 -20.37 -13.09 -1.67
N SER A 134 -20.28 -13.49 -1.61
CA SER A 134 -20.38 -14.33 -1.43
C SER A 134 -21.01 -14.69 -0.94
N SER A 135 -21.22 -14.54 -0.91
CA SER A 135 -21.84 -14.81 -0.54
C SER A 135 -21.95 -15.27 -0.42
#